data_4bbe9be6b816840a5b7262b44f60604f
#
_entry.id   4bbe9be6b816840a5b7262b44f60604f
#
_cell.length_a   1.000
_cell.length_b   1.000
_cell.length_c   1.000
_cell.angle_alpha   90.00
_cell.angle_beta   90.00
_cell.angle_gamma   90.00
#
_symmetry.space_group_name_H-M   'P 1'
#
loop_
_entity.id
_entity.type
_entity.pdbx_description
1 polymer ?
#
loop_
_entity_poly.entity_id
_entity_poly.type
_entity_poly.pdbx_seq_one_letter_code
_entity_poly.pdbx_strand_id
1 'polypeptide(L)'
;ITAAAFFIGHWITFAAIRIGDVSLVTPVMGTKSVFVAFFAWFIFGIHIPGGMWFAAMLTAIAIYILGKTDLKSTNRRMPLATGLTICSSASFGVCDALVQEWAPAFGVKAFLSILFITVALLATCLVPFFEKPLKKLDRKTIAWLLGGAILTGQQAIFISLAVSLYHNATGVNVVYSSRGLWAIVLVWLTAKLINKRTEESDP
;
A
#
# COMPACT_ATOMS: atom_id res chain seq x y z
N ILE A 1 -7.98 2.89 -17.31
CA ILE A 1 -6.53 2.94 -17.06
C ILE A 1 -6.27 2.96 -15.55
N THR A 2 -6.81 3.93 -14.78
CA THR A 2 -6.58 4.08 -13.33
C THR A 2 -6.94 2.81 -12.55
N ALA A 3 -8.13 2.23 -12.80
CA ALA A 3 -8.57 0.99 -12.15
C ALA A 3 -7.65 -0.20 -12.51
N ALA A 4 -7.16 -0.26 -13.74
CA ALA A 4 -6.22 -1.30 -14.15
C ALA A 4 -4.86 -1.14 -13.42
N ALA A 5 -4.33 0.08 -13.33
CA ALA A 5 -3.11 0.35 -12.59
C ALA A 5 -3.26 -0.02 -11.10
N PHE A 6 -4.39 0.33 -10.48
CA PHE A 6 -4.70 -0.04 -9.10
C PHE A 6 -4.78 -1.57 -8.92
N PHE A 7 -5.49 -2.25 -9.79
CA PHE A 7 -5.65 -3.70 -9.77
C PHE A 7 -4.30 -4.44 -9.97
N ILE A 8 -3.54 -4.04 -10.98
CA ILE A 8 -2.21 -4.60 -11.27
C ILE A 8 -1.27 -4.38 -10.08
N GLY A 9 -1.28 -3.17 -9.48
CA GLY A 9 -0.52 -2.87 -8.27
C GLY A 9 -0.82 -3.85 -7.14
N HIS A 10 -2.09 -4.10 -6.86
CA HIS A 10 -2.50 -5.07 -5.83
C HIS A 10 -2.09 -6.50 -6.18
N TRP A 11 -2.32 -6.91 -7.42
CA TRP A 11 -1.95 -8.26 -7.86
C TRP A 11 -0.45 -8.52 -7.70
N ILE A 12 0.38 -7.58 -8.15
CA ILE A 12 1.84 -7.69 -8.00
C ILE A 12 2.22 -7.66 -6.51
N THR A 13 1.56 -6.84 -5.67
CA THR A 13 1.79 -6.83 -4.21
C THR A 13 1.55 -8.21 -3.60
N PHE A 14 0.42 -8.84 -3.90
CA PHE A 14 0.12 -10.17 -3.39
C PHE A 14 1.10 -11.23 -3.91
N ALA A 15 1.53 -11.12 -5.16
CA ALA A 15 2.58 -11.99 -5.71
C ALA A 15 3.92 -11.79 -4.97
N ALA A 16 4.29 -10.54 -4.65
CA ALA A 16 5.49 -10.23 -3.88
C ALA A 16 5.43 -10.80 -2.45
N ILE A 17 4.28 -10.64 -1.77
CA ILE A 17 4.06 -11.19 -0.41
C ILE A 17 4.10 -12.73 -0.40
N ARG A 18 3.61 -13.37 -1.47
CA ARG A 18 3.66 -14.84 -1.60
C ARG A 18 5.10 -15.38 -1.74
N ILE A 19 6.00 -14.60 -2.31
CA ILE A 19 7.39 -14.99 -2.57
C ILE A 19 8.32 -14.56 -1.46
N GLY A 20 8.09 -13.37 -0.90
CA GLY A 20 8.84 -12.75 0.18
C GLY A 20 8.02 -12.58 1.45
N ASP A 21 8.65 -12.01 2.48
CA ASP A 21 7.97 -11.69 3.72
C ASP A 21 7.28 -10.31 3.68
N VAL A 22 6.18 -10.17 4.40
CA VAL A 22 5.46 -8.90 4.59
C VAL A 22 6.38 -7.81 5.18
N SER A 23 7.31 -8.21 6.04
CA SER A 23 8.32 -7.33 6.65
C SER A 23 9.24 -6.67 5.61
N LEU A 24 9.51 -7.37 4.49
CA LEU A 24 10.27 -6.82 3.37
C LEU A 24 9.39 -5.97 2.44
N VAL A 25 8.23 -6.51 2.07
CA VAL A 25 7.34 -5.88 1.08
C VAL A 25 6.83 -4.53 1.58
N THR A 26 6.40 -4.46 2.85
CA THR A 26 5.81 -3.24 3.42
C THR A 26 6.76 -2.04 3.41
N PRO A 27 8.02 -2.15 3.87
CA PRO A 27 8.97 -1.05 3.73
C PRO A 27 9.23 -0.66 2.27
N VAL A 28 9.49 -1.62 1.39
CA VAL A 28 9.80 -1.33 -0.02
C VAL A 28 8.65 -0.62 -0.73
N MET A 29 7.40 -0.90 -0.37
CA MET A 29 6.24 -0.17 -0.89
C MET A 29 6.23 1.33 -0.58
N GLY A 30 6.98 1.81 0.39
CA GLY A 30 7.09 3.24 0.66
C GLY A 30 7.86 4.00 -0.43
N THR A 31 8.59 3.30 -1.30
CA THR A 31 9.16 3.92 -2.52
C THR A 31 8.08 4.47 -3.46
N LYS A 32 6.81 4.10 -3.25
CA LYS A 32 5.65 4.64 -3.96
C LYS A 32 5.63 6.17 -3.98
N SER A 33 6.02 6.85 -2.90
CA SER A 33 6.05 8.32 -2.84
C SER A 33 6.95 8.95 -3.91
N VAL A 34 8.08 8.30 -4.22
CA VAL A 34 8.99 8.75 -5.29
C VAL A 34 8.35 8.55 -6.67
N PHE A 35 7.71 7.40 -6.89
CA PHE A 35 7.02 7.12 -8.15
C PHE A 35 5.83 8.06 -8.39
N VAL A 36 5.07 8.38 -7.34
CA VAL A 36 3.98 9.36 -7.43
C VAL A 36 4.53 10.72 -7.86
N ALA A 37 5.59 11.21 -7.23
CA ALA A 37 6.23 12.46 -7.59
C ALA A 37 6.74 12.43 -9.04
N PHE A 38 7.40 11.36 -9.42
CA PHE A 38 7.92 11.18 -10.77
C PHE A 38 6.80 11.19 -11.83
N PHE A 39 5.74 10.42 -11.65
CA PHE A 39 4.65 10.34 -12.62
C PHE A 39 3.80 11.60 -12.67
N ALA A 40 3.55 12.26 -11.53
CA ALA A 40 2.86 13.54 -11.50
C ALA A 40 3.62 14.61 -12.30
N TRP A 41 4.95 14.65 -12.16
CA TRP A 41 5.79 15.55 -12.94
C TRP A 41 5.90 15.14 -14.40
N PHE A 42 6.19 13.86 -14.68
CA PHE A 42 6.51 13.37 -16.02
C PHE A 42 5.29 13.30 -16.94
N ILE A 43 4.13 12.86 -16.44
CA ILE A 43 2.91 12.65 -17.24
C ILE A 43 2.10 13.95 -17.36
N PHE A 44 1.99 14.69 -16.26
CA PHE A 44 1.09 15.84 -16.17
C PHE A 44 1.82 17.18 -16.09
N GLY A 45 3.15 17.19 -16.04
CA GLY A 45 3.93 18.42 -15.92
C GLY A 45 3.70 19.17 -14.60
N ILE A 46 3.19 18.49 -13.57
CA ILE A 46 2.86 19.11 -12.30
C ILE A 46 4.15 19.56 -11.62
N HIS A 47 4.23 20.84 -11.27
CA HIS A 47 5.38 21.37 -10.55
C HIS A 47 5.39 20.85 -9.11
N ILE A 48 6.39 20.03 -8.79
CA ILE A 48 6.58 19.50 -7.45
C ILE A 48 7.68 20.28 -6.76
N PRO A 49 7.38 20.96 -5.62
CA PRO A 49 8.38 21.70 -4.86
C PRO A 49 9.57 20.82 -4.48
N GLY A 50 10.79 21.38 -4.53
CA GLY A 50 12.02 20.64 -4.21
C GLY A 50 11.99 19.97 -2.84
N GLY A 51 11.34 20.61 -1.85
CA GLY A 51 11.12 20.02 -0.52
C GLY A 51 10.31 18.71 -0.54
N MET A 52 9.35 18.56 -1.46
CA MET A 52 8.59 17.31 -1.61
C MET A 52 9.42 16.21 -2.26
N TRP A 53 10.26 16.54 -3.25
CA TRP A 53 11.23 15.61 -3.81
C TRP A 53 12.18 15.11 -2.72
N PHE A 54 12.72 16.05 -1.92
CA PHE A 54 13.60 15.70 -0.81
C PHE A 54 12.90 14.80 0.21
N ALA A 55 11.65 15.10 0.60
CA ALA A 55 10.86 14.29 1.52
C ALA A 55 10.58 12.88 0.94
N ALA A 56 10.24 12.77 -0.34
CA ALA A 56 10.02 11.49 -1.00
C ALA A 56 11.30 10.64 -1.04
N MET A 57 12.44 11.24 -1.37
CA MET A 57 13.74 10.57 -1.37
C MET A 57 14.16 10.14 0.04
N LEU A 58 13.98 11.01 1.03
CA LEU A 58 14.30 10.69 2.42
C LEU A 58 13.43 9.52 2.93
N THR A 59 12.16 9.51 2.57
CA THR A 59 11.25 8.40 2.87
C THR A 59 11.75 7.09 2.24
N ALA A 60 12.14 7.11 0.98
CA ALA A 60 12.69 5.93 0.30
C ALA A 60 13.99 5.43 0.94
N ILE A 61 14.89 6.35 1.33
CA ILE A 61 16.14 6.01 2.03
C ILE A 61 15.85 5.40 3.41
N ALA A 62 14.95 6.00 4.19
CA ALA A 62 14.57 5.49 5.51
C ALA A 62 14.02 4.07 5.42
N ILE A 63 13.18 3.81 4.41
CA ILE A 63 12.60 2.49 4.15
C ILE A 63 13.66 1.49 3.69
N TYR A 64 14.60 1.93 2.84
CA TYR A 64 15.72 1.09 2.44
C TYR A 64 16.59 0.67 3.64
N ILE A 65 16.87 1.59 4.56
CA ILE A 65 17.65 1.31 5.78
C ILE A 65 16.90 0.30 6.66
N LEU A 66 15.59 0.49 6.87
CA LEU A 66 14.75 -0.45 7.60
C LEU A 66 14.74 -1.86 6.96
N GLY A 67 14.59 -1.93 5.64
CA GLY A 67 14.59 -3.19 4.90
C GLY A 67 15.96 -3.89 4.89
N LYS A 68 17.06 -3.14 4.98
CA LYS A 68 18.42 -3.72 4.99
C LYS A 68 18.69 -4.60 6.21
N THR A 69 18.02 -4.34 7.33
CA THR A 69 18.16 -5.14 8.55
C THR A 69 17.59 -6.54 8.37
N ASP A 70 16.53 -6.69 7.57
CA ASP A 70 15.88 -7.97 7.26
C ASP A 70 16.49 -8.69 6.04
N LEU A 71 17.25 -7.99 5.18
CA LEU A 71 17.89 -8.55 3.98
C LEU A 71 19.02 -9.58 4.29
N LYS A 72 19.38 -9.79 5.55
CA LYS A 72 20.32 -10.85 5.97
C LYS A 72 19.71 -12.26 5.90
N SER A 73 18.43 -12.39 5.59
CA SER A 73 17.79 -13.67 5.33
C SER A 73 18.37 -14.30 4.04
N THR A 74 18.83 -15.53 4.16
CA THR A 74 19.49 -16.33 3.10
C THR A 74 18.52 -16.76 1.96
N ASN A 75 17.35 -16.13 1.86
CA ASN A 75 16.32 -16.54 0.89
C ASN A 75 16.66 -16.03 -0.51
N ARG A 76 17.01 -16.95 -1.42
CA ARG A 76 17.36 -16.71 -2.83
C ARG A 76 16.26 -15.98 -3.64
N ARG A 77 15.02 -15.90 -3.14
CA ARG A 77 13.88 -15.27 -3.81
C ARG A 77 13.64 -13.80 -3.40
N MET A 78 14.40 -13.29 -2.44
CA MET A 78 14.31 -11.91 -1.94
C MET A 78 14.45 -10.84 -3.07
N PRO A 79 15.42 -10.92 -3.99
CA PRO A 79 15.55 -9.90 -5.04
C PRO A 79 14.32 -9.84 -5.95
N LEU A 80 13.70 -11.00 -6.24
CA LEU A 80 12.48 -11.06 -7.04
C LEU A 80 11.29 -10.40 -6.30
N ALA A 81 11.11 -10.70 -5.01
CA ALA A 81 10.07 -10.06 -4.20
C ALA A 81 10.25 -8.54 -4.13
N THR A 82 11.49 -8.07 -3.95
CA THR A 82 11.83 -6.64 -3.97
C THR A 82 11.50 -6.01 -5.33
N GLY A 83 11.91 -6.63 -6.44
CA GLY A 83 11.62 -6.17 -7.79
C GLY A 83 10.11 -6.06 -8.05
N LEU A 84 9.34 -7.09 -7.69
CA LEU A 84 7.88 -7.07 -7.79
C LEU A 84 7.28 -5.94 -6.95
N THR A 85 7.79 -5.73 -5.74
CA THR A 85 7.29 -4.65 -4.86
C THR A 85 7.56 -3.26 -5.46
N ILE A 86 8.73 -3.06 -6.08
CA ILE A 86 9.05 -1.81 -6.80
C ILE A 86 8.10 -1.61 -7.98
N CYS A 87 7.84 -2.65 -8.78
CA CYS A 87 6.86 -2.59 -9.88
C CYS A 87 5.45 -2.28 -9.37
N SER A 88 5.04 -2.88 -8.26
CA SER A 88 3.77 -2.56 -7.60
C SER A 88 3.72 -1.11 -7.15
N SER A 89 4.78 -0.61 -6.50
CA SER A 89 4.89 0.79 -6.07
C SER A 89 4.78 1.75 -7.24
N ALA A 90 5.40 1.44 -8.38
CA ALA A 90 5.27 2.22 -9.60
C ALA A 90 3.83 2.22 -10.14
N SER A 91 3.16 1.06 -10.16
CA SER A 91 1.77 0.94 -10.61
C SER A 91 0.82 1.77 -9.75
N PHE A 92 0.97 1.73 -8.42
CA PHE A 92 0.22 2.62 -7.53
C PHE A 92 0.61 4.09 -7.69
N GLY A 93 1.86 4.39 -8.01
CA GLY A 93 2.32 5.74 -8.30
C GLY A 93 1.61 6.35 -9.51
N VAL A 94 1.50 5.58 -10.59
CA VAL A 94 0.70 5.97 -11.78
C VAL A 94 -0.76 6.16 -11.39
N CYS A 95 -1.33 5.22 -10.62
CA CYS A 95 -2.72 5.31 -10.19
C CYS A 95 -3.00 6.62 -9.43
N ASP A 96 -2.17 6.95 -8.43
CA ASP A 96 -2.37 8.16 -7.63
C ASP A 96 -2.19 9.45 -8.44
N ALA A 97 -1.23 9.48 -9.38
CA ALA A 97 -1.06 10.61 -10.29
C ALA A 97 -2.31 10.81 -11.19
N LEU A 98 -2.87 9.70 -11.71
CA LEU A 98 -4.11 9.74 -12.49
C LEU A 98 -5.33 10.15 -11.64
N VAL A 99 -5.41 9.68 -10.39
CA VAL A 99 -6.47 10.09 -9.45
C VAL A 99 -6.38 11.58 -9.15
N GLN A 100 -5.18 12.11 -8.91
CA GLN A 100 -4.96 13.52 -8.66
C GLN A 100 -5.51 14.40 -9.76
N GLU A 101 -5.26 14.04 -11.02
CA GLU A 101 -5.62 14.85 -12.17
C GLU A 101 -7.05 14.63 -12.63
N TRP A 102 -7.49 13.37 -12.68
CA TRP A 102 -8.77 13.05 -13.32
C TRP A 102 -9.96 13.05 -12.35
N ALA A 103 -9.75 12.75 -11.07
CA ALA A 103 -10.89 12.70 -10.16
C ALA A 103 -11.61 14.05 -10.01
N PRO A 104 -10.91 15.19 -9.91
CA PRO A 104 -11.57 16.49 -9.88
C PRO A 104 -12.29 16.84 -11.21
N ALA A 105 -11.67 16.50 -12.35
CA ALA A 105 -12.21 16.80 -13.67
C ALA A 105 -13.53 16.06 -13.94
N PHE A 106 -13.67 14.81 -13.48
CA PHE A 106 -14.88 13.99 -13.66
C PHE A 106 -15.85 14.05 -12.47
N GLY A 107 -15.50 14.79 -11.42
CA GLY A 107 -16.21 14.77 -10.15
C GLY A 107 -15.74 13.64 -9.24
N VAL A 108 -15.17 14.00 -8.09
CA VAL A 108 -14.48 13.08 -7.17
C VAL A 108 -15.33 11.86 -6.80
N LYS A 109 -16.61 12.07 -6.44
CA LYS A 109 -17.50 10.96 -6.04
C LYS A 109 -17.74 9.99 -7.18
N ALA A 110 -18.08 10.49 -8.37
CA ALA A 110 -18.37 9.66 -9.54
C ALA A 110 -17.11 8.89 -9.97
N PHE A 111 -15.97 9.58 -10.06
CA PHE A 111 -14.71 8.97 -10.46
C PHE A 111 -14.28 7.83 -9.52
N LEU A 112 -14.27 8.08 -8.20
CA LEU A 112 -13.86 7.07 -7.22
C LEU A 112 -14.84 5.89 -7.18
N SER A 113 -16.16 6.13 -7.31
CA SER A 113 -17.14 5.05 -7.39
C SER A 113 -16.89 4.16 -8.61
N ILE A 114 -16.70 4.74 -9.79
CA ILE A 114 -16.41 3.99 -11.02
C ILE A 114 -15.08 3.25 -10.88
N LEU A 115 -14.06 3.89 -10.32
CA LEU A 115 -12.75 3.30 -10.09
C LEU A 115 -12.87 2.03 -9.25
N PHE A 116 -13.50 2.10 -8.07
CA PHE A 116 -13.58 0.96 -7.16
C PHE A 116 -14.54 -0.14 -7.67
N ILE A 117 -15.64 0.22 -8.33
CA ILE A 117 -16.52 -0.76 -8.99
C ILE A 117 -15.73 -1.50 -10.08
N THR A 118 -14.98 -0.79 -10.91
CA THR A 118 -14.16 -1.41 -11.98
C THR A 118 -13.09 -2.32 -11.39
N VAL A 119 -12.42 -1.91 -10.30
CA VAL A 119 -11.46 -2.76 -9.57
C VAL A 119 -12.14 -4.02 -9.02
N ALA A 120 -13.34 -3.90 -8.44
CA ALA A 120 -14.09 -5.05 -7.94
C ALA A 120 -14.45 -6.02 -9.08
N LEU A 121 -14.90 -5.50 -10.23
CA LEU A 121 -15.16 -6.33 -11.43
C LEU A 121 -13.92 -7.04 -11.93
N LEU A 122 -12.77 -6.35 -12.00
CA LEU A 122 -11.49 -6.96 -12.38
C LEU A 122 -11.07 -8.03 -11.37
N ALA A 123 -11.30 -7.80 -10.07
CA ALA A 123 -10.98 -8.76 -9.02
C ALA A 123 -11.81 -10.04 -9.13
N THR A 124 -13.07 -9.97 -9.60
CA THR A 124 -13.90 -11.17 -9.82
C THR A 124 -13.32 -12.09 -10.89
N CYS A 125 -12.57 -11.54 -11.86
CA CYS A 125 -11.88 -12.36 -12.88
C CYS A 125 -10.78 -13.25 -12.29
N LEU A 126 -10.30 -12.98 -11.07
CA LEU A 126 -9.31 -13.80 -10.38
C LEU A 126 -9.92 -14.98 -9.61
N VAL A 127 -11.24 -14.99 -9.38
CA VAL A 127 -11.91 -16.05 -8.61
C VAL A 127 -11.63 -17.46 -9.16
N PRO A 128 -11.60 -17.71 -10.49
CA PRO A 128 -11.28 -19.03 -11.04
C PRO A 128 -9.86 -19.52 -10.73
N PHE A 129 -8.95 -18.60 -10.40
CA PHE A 129 -7.54 -18.91 -10.11
C PHE A 129 -7.27 -19.17 -8.62
N PHE A 130 -8.31 -19.18 -7.78
CA PHE A 130 -8.14 -19.48 -6.36
C PHE A 130 -7.86 -20.97 -6.15
N GLU A 131 -6.80 -21.27 -5.43
CA GLU A 131 -6.39 -22.65 -5.11
C GLU A 131 -7.45 -23.37 -4.24
N LYS A 132 -8.13 -22.63 -3.37
CA LYS A 132 -9.19 -23.18 -2.51
C LYS A 132 -10.48 -22.37 -2.65
N PRO A 133 -11.61 -23.03 -2.87
CA PRO A 133 -12.91 -22.33 -2.89
C PRO A 133 -13.20 -21.75 -1.51
N LEU A 134 -13.75 -20.53 -1.47
CA LEU A 134 -14.08 -19.81 -0.23
C LEU A 134 -14.96 -20.63 0.74
N LYS A 135 -15.81 -21.50 0.19
CA LYS A 135 -16.68 -22.40 0.97
C LYS A 135 -15.94 -23.43 1.83
N LYS A 136 -14.67 -23.71 1.53
CA LYS A 136 -13.83 -24.66 2.28
C LYS A 136 -12.95 -24.00 3.36
N LEU A 137 -13.07 -22.68 3.52
CA LEU A 137 -12.36 -21.96 4.57
C LEU A 137 -13.12 -22.03 5.89
N ASP A 138 -12.41 -22.15 6.99
CA ASP A 138 -12.99 -22.07 8.33
C ASP A 138 -13.48 -20.66 8.65
N ARG A 139 -14.47 -20.54 9.54
CA ARG A 139 -15.10 -19.28 9.93
C ARG A 139 -14.07 -18.25 10.46
N LYS A 140 -13.06 -18.71 11.18
CA LYS A 140 -12.03 -17.83 11.73
C LYS A 140 -11.18 -17.21 10.61
N THR A 141 -10.76 -18.00 9.64
CA THR A 141 -10.01 -17.52 8.46
C THR A 141 -10.85 -16.53 7.64
N ILE A 142 -12.13 -16.83 7.43
CA ILE A 142 -13.05 -15.90 6.74
C ILE A 142 -13.17 -14.57 7.49
N ALA A 143 -13.30 -14.60 8.82
CA ALA A 143 -13.39 -13.37 9.63
C ALA A 143 -12.13 -12.50 9.50
N TRP A 144 -10.94 -13.11 9.54
CA TRP A 144 -9.69 -12.39 9.34
C TRP A 144 -9.54 -11.82 7.92
N LEU A 145 -9.94 -12.58 6.90
CA LEU A 145 -9.93 -12.13 5.51
C LEU A 145 -10.87 -10.94 5.29
N LEU A 146 -12.09 -11.03 5.82
CA LEU A 146 -13.07 -9.94 5.73
C LEU A 146 -12.59 -8.69 6.48
N GLY A 147 -12.09 -8.86 7.70
CA GLY A 147 -11.52 -7.74 8.47
C GLY A 147 -10.36 -7.05 7.72
N GLY A 148 -9.43 -7.83 7.21
CA GLY A 148 -8.33 -7.31 6.39
C GLY A 148 -8.80 -6.62 5.11
N ALA A 149 -9.78 -7.20 4.41
CA ALA A 149 -10.35 -6.61 3.19
C ALA A 149 -11.05 -5.27 3.47
N ILE A 150 -11.84 -5.19 4.56
CA ILE A 150 -12.54 -3.96 4.96
C ILE A 150 -11.52 -2.87 5.28
N LEU A 151 -10.51 -3.17 6.11
CA LEU A 151 -9.47 -2.19 6.48
C LEU A 151 -8.67 -1.71 5.27
N THR A 152 -8.29 -2.63 4.37
CA THR A 152 -7.56 -2.29 3.14
C THR A 152 -8.43 -1.45 2.20
N GLY A 153 -9.71 -1.78 2.08
CA GLY A 153 -10.67 -1.01 1.28
C GLY A 153 -10.87 0.41 1.82
N GLN A 154 -11.08 0.56 3.13
CA GLN A 154 -11.18 1.88 3.78
C GLN A 154 -9.90 2.70 3.56
N GLN A 155 -8.74 2.10 3.76
CA GLN A 155 -7.46 2.75 3.51
C GLN A 155 -7.36 3.27 2.07
N ALA A 156 -7.72 2.44 1.08
CA ALA A 156 -7.68 2.81 -0.33
C ALA A 156 -8.62 3.99 -0.63
N ILE A 157 -9.84 3.96 -0.09
CA ILE A 157 -10.83 5.04 -0.24
C ILE A 157 -10.29 6.35 0.36
N PHE A 158 -9.79 6.32 1.59
CA PHE A 158 -9.29 7.53 2.26
C PHE A 158 -8.08 8.14 1.55
N ILE A 159 -7.14 7.32 1.08
CA ILE A 159 -5.99 7.83 0.32
C ILE A 159 -6.45 8.45 -1.00
N SER A 160 -7.28 7.75 -1.77
CA SER A 160 -7.77 8.25 -3.04
C SER A 160 -8.60 9.53 -2.87
N LEU A 161 -9.40 9.60 -1.80
CA LEU A 161 -10.16 10.80 -1.46
C LEU A 161 -9.23 11.95 -1.07
N ALA A 162 -8.23 11.71 -0.23
CA ALA A 162 -7.26 12.73 0.15
C ALA A 162 -6.49 13.25 -1.07
N VAL A 163 -6.02 12.37 -1.95
CA VAL A 163 -5.35 12.74 -3.19
C VAL A 163 -6.24 13.62 -4.07
N SER A 164 -7.52 13.25 -4.21
CA SER A 164 -8.49 13.96 -5.03
C SER A 164 -8.87 15.34 -4.47
N LEU A 165 -8.99 15.46 -3.15
CA LEU A 165 -9.43 16.70 -2.48
C LEU A 165 -8.29 17.72 -2.34
N TYR A 166 -7.09 17.24 -2.03
CA TYR A 166 -5.93 18.12 -1.81
C TYR A 166 -5.11 18.37 -3.07
N HIS A 167 -5.39 17.69 -4.18
CA HIS A 167 -4.62 17.79 -5.44
C HIS A 167 -3.09 17.64 -5.24
N ASN A 168 -2.70 16.83 -4.25
CA ASN A 168 -1.31 16.66 -3.86
C ASN A 168 -0.99 15.20 -3.53
N ALA A 169 -0.94 14.38 -4.57
CA ALA A 169 -0.66 12.95 -4.41
C ALA A 169 0.69 12.68 -3.74
N THR A 170 1.71 13.47 -4.06
CA THR A 170 3.06 13.33 -3.47
C THR A 170 3.02 13.60 -1.97
N GLY A 171 2.43 14.71 -1.54
CA GLY A 171 2.31 15.06 -0.12
C GLY A 171 1.51 14.03 0.67
N VAL A 172 0.36 13.59 0.14
CA VAL A 172 -0.48 12.55 0.74
C VAL A 172 0.32 11.26 0.93
N ASN A 173 1.10 10.84 -0.08
CA ASN A 173 1.88 9.60 0.01
C ASN A 173 3.08 9.71 0.95
N VAL A 174 3.70 10.89 1.07
CA VAL A 174 4.75 11.14 2.10
C VAL A 174 4.17 10.98 3.50
N VAL A 175 3.02 11.63 3.78
CA VAL A 175 2.32 11.48 5.07
C VAL A 175 1.90 10.03 5.30
N TYR A 176 1.34 9.37 4.28
CA TYR A 176 0.93 7.97 4.36
C TYR A 176 2.10 7.02 4.68
N SER A 177 3.31 7.33 4.22
CA SER A 177 4.50 6.54 4.51
C SER A 177 4.86 6.50 6.00
N SER A 178 4.38 7.48 6.79
CA SER A 178 4.55 7.49 8.25
C SER A 178 3.81 6.33 8.97
N ARG A 179 2.92 5.63 8.27
CA ARG A 179 2.18 4.46 8.81
C ARG A 179 3.10 3.42 9.44
N GLY A 180 4.31 3.25 8.89
CA GLY A 180 5.31 2.31 9.43
C GLY A 180 5.74 2.69 10.84
N LEU A 181 5.91 3.98 11.13
CA LEU A 181 6.24 4.48 12.47
C LEU A 181 5.09 4.22 13.45
N TRP A 182 3.85 4.49 13.02
CA TRP A 182 2.67 4.22 13.83
C TRP A 182 2.48 2.73 14.14
N ALA A 183 2.80 1.85 13.18
CA ALA A 183 2.76 0.41 13.41
C ALA A 183 3.77 -0.01 14.50
N ILE A 184 4.98 0.53 14.49
CA ILE A 184 6.00 0.26 15.54
C ILE A 184 5.51 0.76 16.90
N VAL A 185 4.98 1.99 16.97
CA VAL A 185 4.45 2.56 18.20
C VAL A 185 3.31 1.71 18.75
N LEU A 186 2.38 1.26 17.90
CA LEU A 186 1.27 0.40 18.32
C LEU A 186 1.76 -0.96 18.83
N VAL A 187 2.72 -1.60 18.16
CA VAL A 187 3.32 -2.86 18.62
C VAL A 187 4.00 -2.67 19.97
N TRP A 188 4.75 -1.59 20.15
CA TRP A 188 5.40 -1.28 21.43
C TRP A 188 4.39 -1.05 22.55
N LEU A 189 3.32 -0.26 22.28
CA LEU A 189 2.26 0.00 23.25
C LEU A 189 1.51 -1.29 23.65
N THR A 190 1.17 -2.13 22.67
CA THR A 190 0.47 -3.39 22.92
C THR A 190 1.33 -4.37 23.72
N ALA A 191 2.63 -4.48 23.37
CA ALA A 191 3.57 -5.30 24.12
C ALA A 191 3.69 -4.84 25.57
N LYS A 192 3.78 -3.53 25.82
CA LYS A 192 3.83 -2.95 27.17
C LYS A 192 2.55 -3.21 27.98
N LEU A 193 1.38 -3.13 27.32
CA LEU A 193 0.10 -3.39 27.97
C LEU A 193 -0.09 -4.88 28.31
N ILE A 194 0.38 -5.78 27.45
CA ILE A 194 0.32 -7.21 27.69
C ILE A 194 1.26 -7.60 28.84
N ASN A 195 2.52 -7.15 28.85
CA ASN A 195 3.45 -7.42 29.94
C ASN A 195 2.92 -6.92 31.28
N LYS A 196 2.34 -5.71 31.33
CA LYS A 196 1.74 -5.20 32.56
C LYS A 196 0.59 -6.06 33.08
N ARG A 197 -0.25 -6.61 32.19
CA ARG A 197 -1.32 -7.54 32.57
C ARG A 197 -0.79 -8.87 33.08
N THR A 198 0.33 -9.34 32.55
CA THR A 198 0.95 -10.60 32.99
C THR A 198 1.58 -10.43 34.38
N GLU A 199 2.22 -9.29 34.66
CA GLU A 199 2.76 -8.96 35.99
C GLU A 199 1.66 -8.75 37.05
N GLU A 200 0.48 -8.23 36.67
CA GLU A 200 -0.66 -8.08 37.59
C GLU A 200 -1.45 -9.38 37.82
N SER A 201 -1.22 -10.44 37.01
CA SER A 201 -1.92 -11.72 37.11
C SER A 201 -1.14 -12.82 37.82
N ASP A 202 0.13 -12.60 38.17
CA ASP A 202 0.91 -13.46 39.02
C ASP A 202 0.74 -13.04 40.50
N PRO A 203 0.06 -13.83 41.35
CA PRO A 203 -0.14 -13.56 42.78
C PRO A 203 1.11 -13.76 43.60
#